data_cd111d228ab8fe186dc2a1d79a23e95f
#
_entry.id   cd111d228ab8fe186dc2a1d79a23e95f
#
_cell.length_a   1.000
_cell.length_b   1.000
_cell.length_c   1.000
_cell.angle_alpha   90.00
_cell.angle_beta   90.00
_cell.angle_gamma   90.00
#
_symmetry.space_group_name_H-M   'P 1'
#
loop_
_entity.id
_entity.type
_entity.pdbx_description
1 polymer ?
#
loop_
_entity_poly.entity_id
_entity_poly.type
_entity_poly.pdbx_seq_one_letter_code
_entity_poly.pdbx_strand_id
1 'polypeptide(L)'
;MNKFSKTLRDNWIFLLMVLPGALWLILFFYIPVFGNVVAFKDYHMTSNGFIDSIVNSKWVGLDNFRFLFSSKDAFIITRNTVLYNLGFIFIGLIVSVGIAIILSELRSKRMVKIFQTSMLFPYFLSWVIISFFTDAFLNIDKGVFNHFLESIGMKEINFYADLGIWPYLLLFLGIWKGFGYSSVMYYATIMGIDPTYYEAATVDLSLIHI
;
A
#
# COMPACT_ATOMS: atom_id res chain seq x y z
N MET A 1 -46.93 -12.39 -0.79
CA MET A 1 -45.92 -11.69 -0.01
C MET A 1 -44.56 -12.08 -0.56
N ASN A 2 -43.82 -11.12 -1.13
CA ASN A 2 -42.55 -11.44 -1.82
C ASN A 2 -41.54 -12.05 -0.82
N LYS A 3 -40.78 -13.06 -1.27
CA LYS A 3 -39.74 -13.76 -0.50
C LYS A 3 -38.78 -12.75 0.15
N PHE A 4 -38.49 -11.64 -0.53
CA PHE A 4 -37.66 -10.54 -0.07
C PHE A 4 -38.24 -9.81 1.17
N SER A 5 -39.52 -9.47 1.16
CA SER A 5 -40.15 -8.79 2.31
C SER A 5 -40.25 -9.68 3.56
N LYS A 6 -40.37 -10.99 3.40
CA LYS A 6 -40.30 -11.95 4.48
C LYS A 6 -38.89 -12.00 5.08
N THR A 7 -37.85 -12.10 4.27
CA THR A 7 -36.45 -12.13 4.71
C THR A 7 -36.07 -10.83 5.46
N LEU A 8 -36.52 -9.67 4.98
CA LEU A 8 -36.29 -8.38 5.66
C LEU A 8 -36.96 -8.35 7.04
N ARG A 9 -38.20 -8.82 7.16
CA ARG A 9 -38.92 -8.85 8.41
C ARG A 9 -38.32 -9.84 9.41
N ASP A 10 -37.87 -10.98 8.94
CA ASP A 10 -37.33 -12.02 9.82
C ASP A 10 -35.91 -11.65 10.32
N ASN A 11 -35.20 -10.74 9.61
CA ASN A 11 -33.82 -10.30 9.93
C ASN A 11 -33.70 -8.81 10.28
N TRP A 12 -34.80 -8.15 10.67
CA TRP A 12 -34.79 -6.70 10.89
C TRP A 12 -33.83 -6.24 11.99
N ILE A 13 -33.61 -7.06 13.02
CA ILE A 13 -32.64 -6.77 14.10
C ILE A 13 -31.24 -6.70 13.57
N PHE A 14 -30.84 -7.64 12.70
CA PHE A 14 -29.52 -7.63 12.06
C PHE A 14 -29.35 -6.44 11.12
N LEU A 15 -30.42 -6.07 10.39
CA LEU A 15 -30.42 -4.87 9.54
C LEU A 15 -30.24 -3.60 10.37
N LEU A 16 -30.89 -3.51 11.51
CA LEU A 16 -30.74 -2.38 12.41
C LEU A 16 -29.32 -2.28 12.99
N MET A 17 -28.66 -3.40 13.29
CA MET A 17 -27.26 -3.43 13.74
C MET A 17 -26.28 -2.98 12.65
N VAL A 18 -26.54 -3.29 11.38
CA VAL A 18 -25.73 -2.89 10.24
C VAL A 18 -25.98 -1.44 9.81
N LEU A 19 -27.17 -0.91 10.10
CA LEU A 19 -27.62 0.40 9.62
C LEU A 19 -26.66 1.56 9.96
N PRO A 20 -26.12 1.71 11.18
CA PRO A 20 -25.17 2.80 11.48
C PRO A 20 -23.92 2.75 10.60
N GLY A 21 -23.35 1.54 10.39
CA GLY A 21 -22.20 1.34 9.52
C GLY A 21 -22.52 1.60 8.04
N ALA A 22 -23.69 1.15 7.58
CA ALA A 22 -24.15 1.39 6.21
C ALA A 22 -24.37 2.89 5.95
N LEU A 23 -25.00 3.60 6.88
CA LEU A 23 -25.18 5.07 6.78
C LEU A 23 -23.82 5.79 6.74
N TRP A 24 -22.88 5.39 7.58
CA TRP A 24 -21.53 5.93 7.56
C TRP A 24 -20.89 5.75 6.19
N LEU A 25 -20.93 4.53 5.62
CA LEU A 25 -20.37 4.25 4.30
C LEU A 25 -21.06 5.07 3.20
N ILE A 26 -22.39 5.18 3.23
CA ILE A 26 -23.13 5.98 2.25
C ILE A 26 -22.71 7.45 2.32
N LEU A 27 -22.71 8.04 3.52
CA LEU A 27 -22.46 9.47 3.72
C LEU A 27 -20.99 9.85 3.40
N PHE A 28 -20.05 9.04 3.82
CA PHE A 28 -18.63 9.41 3.75
C PHE A 28 -17.86 8.78 2.59
N PHE A 29 -18.39 7.74 1.96
CA PHE A 29 -17.74 7.08 0.82
C PHE A 29 -18.56 7.19 -0.46
N TYR A 30 -19.84 6.79 -0.44
CA TYR A 30 -20.64 6.78 -1.67
C TYR A 30 -21.04 8.19 -2.12
N ILE A 31 -21.51 9.06 -1.23
CA ILE A 31 -21.91 10.42 -1.61
C ILE A 31 -20.74 11.21 -2.21
N PRO A 32 -19.51 11.22 -1.64
CA PRO A 32 -18.39 11.92 -2.24
C PRO A 32 -17.99 11.40 -3.64
N VAL A 33 -18.23 10.11 -3.93
CA VAL A 33 -17.98 9.56 -5.28
C VAL A 33 -18.81 10.26 -6.34
N PHE A 34 -20.05 10.67 -6.03
CA PHE A 34 -20.86 11.45 -6.96
C PHE A 34 -20.27 12.85 -7.21
N GLY A 35 -19.46 13.36 -6.30
CA GLY A 35 -18.70 14.61 -6.49
C GLY A 35 -17.72 14.54 -7.66
N ASN A 36 -17.29 13.35 -8.09
CA ASN A 36 -16.42 13.18 -9.26
C ASN A 36 -17.06 13.68 -10.56
N VAL A 37 -18.40 13.86 -10.58
CA VAL A 37 -19.10 14.49 -11.69
C VAL A 37 -18.57 15.89 -11.99
N VAL A 38 -18.02 16.59 -11.00
CA VAL A 38 -17.39 17.91 -11.17
C VAL A 38 -16.25 17.88 -12.18
N ALA A 39 -15.52 16.74 -12.28
CA ALA A 39 -14.43 16.59 -13.25
C ALA A 39 -14.89 16.68 -14.72
N PHE A 40 -16.18 16.45 -15.00
CA PHE A 40 -16.78 16.51 -16.34
C PHE A 40 -17.56 17.80 -16.59
N LYS A 41 -17.54 18.73 -15.64
CA LYS A 41 -18.25 20.01 -15.72
C LYS A 41 -17.29 21.16 -15.64
N ASP A 42 -17.66 22.28 -16.27
CA ASP A 42 -17.00 23.57 -16.08
C ASP A 42 -17.49 24.18 -14.77
N TYR A 43 -16.85 23.71 -13.66
CA TYR A 43 -17.32 24.01 -12.31
C TYR A 43 -16.96 25.43 -11.90
N HIS A 44 -17.98 26.22 -11.62
CA HIS A 44 -17.86 27.54 -11.02
C HIS A 44 -18.67 27.59 -9.73
N MET A 45 -18.03 28.03 -8.66
CA MET A 45 -18.69 28.17 -7.37
C MET A 45 -19.68 29.32 -7.40
N THR A 46 -20.99 29.03 -7.24
CA THR A 46 -22.04 29.99 -7.11
C THR A 46 -22.32 30.35 -5.65
N SER A 47 -22.93 31.52 -5.39
CA SER A 47 -23.29 31.96 -4.04
C SER A 47 -24.31 31.06 -3.33
N ASN A 48 -25.00 30.20 -4.07
CA ASN A 48 -26.08 29.35 -3.57
C ASN A 48 -25.59 28.00 -3.03
N GLY A 49 -24.28 27.74 -2.99
CA GLY A 49 -23.68 26.58 -2.39
C GLY A 49 -23.22 25.49 -3.38
N PHE A 50 -22.64 24.44 -2.84
CA PHE A 50 -21.94 23.40 -3.60
C PHE A 50 -22.86 22.61 -4.56
N ILE A 51 -24.04 22.22 -4.08
CA ILE A 51 -24.98 21.40 -4.89
C ILE A 51 -25.51 22.20 -6.07
N ASP A 52 -25.89 23.46 -5.83
CA ASP A 52 -26.36 24.37 -6.87
C ASP A 52 -25.26 24.62 -7.92
N SER A 53 -24.04 24.82 -7.47
CA SER A 53 -22.86 24.94 -8.34
C SER A 53 -22.65 23.72 -9.24
N ILE A 54 -22.82 22.52 -8.72
CA ILE A 54 -22.71 21.30 -9.52
C ILE A 54 -23.84 21.19 -10.53
N VAL A 55 -25.09 21.45 -10.12
CA VAL A 55 -26.26 21.29 -11.00
C VAL A 55 -26.20 22.28 -12.17
N ASN A 56 -25.90 23.52 -11.88
CA ASN A 56 -25.94 24.63 -12.86
C ASN A 56 -24.65 24.76 -13.70
N SER A 57 -23.56 24.05 -13.33
CA SER A 57 -22.33 24.06 -14.14
C SER A 57 -22.52 23.34 -15.47
N LYS A 58 -21.96 23.95 -16.54
CA LYS A 58 -22.04 23.40 -17.89
C LYS A 58 -21.29 22.08 -18.00
N TRP A 59 -21.86 21.11 -18.67
CA TRP A 59 -21.21 19.87 -19.00
C TRP A 59 -20.16 20.06 -20.11
N VAL A 60 -18.90 19.75 -19.85
CA VAL A 60 -17.77 19.88 -20.80
C VAL A 60 -17.15 18.54 -21.17
N GLY A 61 -17.70 17.44 -20.68
CA GLY A 61 -17.22 16.10 -21.00
C GLY A 61 -15.77 15.89 -20.52
N LEU A 62 -14.86 15.60 -21.44
CA LEU A 62 -13.46 15.31 -21.15
C LEU A 62 -12.52 16.53 -21.32
N ASP A 63 -13.03 17.72 -21.57
CA ASP A 63 -12.19 18.88 -21.84
C ASP A 63 -11.26 19.23 -20.65
N ASN A 64 -11.72 19.04 -19.43
CA ASN A 64 -10.89 19.24 -18.24
C ASN A 64 -9.69 18.27 -18.17
N PHE A 65 -9.81 17.10 -18.78
CA PHE A 65 -8.71 16.12 -18.85
C PHE A 65 -7.74 16.40 -20.00
N ARG A 66 -8.11 17.22 -20.96
CA ARG A 66 -7.29 17.53 -22.14
C ARG A 66 -5.95 18.14 -21.75
N PHE A 67 -5.93 19.03 -20.77
CA PHE A 67 -4.69 19.59 -20.23
C PHE A 67 -3.77 18.51 -19.67
N LEU A 68 -4.32 17.57 -18.90
CA LEU A 68 -3.56 16.45 -18.33
C LEU A 68 -2.90 15.61 -19.43
N PHE A 69 -3.66 15.21 -20.45
CA PHE A 69 -3.16 14.33 -21.52
C PHE A 69 -2.28 15.06 -22.55
N SER A 70 -2.32 16.38 -22.62
CA SER A 70 -1.44 17.18 -23.50
C SER A 70 -0.09 17.49 -22.86
N SER A 71 0.05 17.30 -21.55
CA SER A 71 1.31 17.55 -20.83
C SER A 71 2.20 16.30 -20.77
N LYS A 72 3.52 16.50 -20.80
CA LYS A 72 4.50 15.42 -20.54
C LYS A 72 4.37 14.87 -19.12
N ASP A 73 3.84 15.65 -18.20
CA ASP A 73 3.69 15.30 -16.80
C ASP A 73 2.71 14.15 -16.59
N ALA A 74 1.61 14.09 -17.35
CA ALA A 74 0.67 12.98 -17.32
C ALA A 74 1.34 11.65 -17.62
N PHE A 75 2.18 11.62 -18.68
CA PHE A 75 2.93 10.42 -19.02
C PHE A 75 3.93 10.03 -17.93
N ILE A 76 4.67 11.01 -17.41
CA ILE A 76 5.68 10.78 -16.35
C ILE A 76 5.00 10.24 -15.08
N ILE A 77 3.90 10.89 -14.64
CA ILE A 77 3.16 10.48 -13.44
C ILE A 77 2.59 9.06 -13.63
N THR A 78 1.94 8.81 -14.75
CA THR A 78 1.36 7.47 -15.04
C THR A 78 2.43 6.39 -15.08
N ARG A 79 3.51 6.63 -15.83
CA ARG A 79 4.64 5.70 -15.90
C ARG A 79 5.22 5.42 -14.51
N ASN A 80 5.50 6.46 -13.74
CA ASN A 80 6.09 6.31 -12.42
C ASN A 80 5.15 5.55 -11.48
N THR A 81 3.85 5.89 -11.50
CA THR A 81 2.84 5.19 -10.71
C THR A 81 2.80 3.70 -11.04
N VAL A 82 2.79 3.34 -12.33
CA VAL A 82 2.79 1.95 -12.76
C VAL A 82 4.08 1.24 -12.35
N LEU A 83 5.25 1.84 -12.61
CA LEU A 83 6.54 1.24 -12.29
C LEU A 83 6.75 1.04 -10.79
N TYR A 84 6.39 2.02 -9.95
CA TYR A 84 6.46 1.88 -8.50
C TYR A 84 5.54 0.78 -7.99
N ASN A 85 4.29 0.74 -8.45
CA ASN A 85 3.37 -0.30 -8.01
C ASN A 85 3.80 -1.69 -8.46
N LEU A 86 4.29 -1.86 -9.67
CA LEU A 86 4.89 -3.13 -10.12
C LEU A 86 6.09 -3.50 -9.25
N GLY A 87 6.98 -2.56 -8.96
CA GLY A 87 8.12 -2.78 -8.07
C GLY A 87 7.67 -3.22 -6.67
N PHE A 88 6.71 -2.53 -6.06
CA PHE A 88 6.17 -2.89 -4.75
C PHE A 88 5.52 -4.27 -4.75
N ILE A 89 4.76 -4.60 -5.78
CA ILE A 89 4.08 -5.91 -5.87
C ILE A 89 5.11 -7.03 -6.03
N PHE A 90 5.98 -6.96 -7.05
CA PHE A 90 6.87 -8.08 -7.35
C PHE A 90 7.99 -8.23 -6.32
N ILE A 91 8.71 -7.14 -6.01
CA ILE A 91 9.82 -7.22 -5.04
C ILE A 91 9.26 -7.47 -3.63
N GLY A 92 8.16 -6.81 -3.26
CA GLY A 92 7.50 -7.00 -1.98
C GLY A 92 7.02 -8.44 -1.79
N LEU A 93 6.45 -9.06 -2.83
CA LEU A 93 6.04 -10.46 -2.82
C LEU A 93 7.24 -11.40 -2.62
N ILE A 94 8.30 -11.23 -3.43
CA ILE A 94 9.50 -12.07 -3.36
C ILE A 94 10.14 -11.98 -1.98
N VAL A 95 10.31 -10.76 -1.45
CA VAL A 95 10.90 -10.54 -0.11
C VAL A 95 10.02 -11.16 0.97
N SER A 96 8.71 -10.89 0.94
CA SER A 96 7.79 -11.34 2.00
C SER A 96 7.64 -12.85 2.02
N VAL A 97 7.48 -13.48 0.86
CA VAL A 97 7.38 -14.95 0.75
C VAL A 97 8.72 -15.62 1.09
N GLY A 98 9.84 -15.07 0.59
CA GLY A 98 11.17 -15.59 0.91
C GLY A 98 11.44 -15.59 2.43
N ILE A 99 11.12 -14.49 3.12
CA ILE A 99 11.25 -14.40 4.57
C ILE A 99 10.27 -15.38 5.28
N ALA A 100 9.04 -15.51 4.80
CA ALA A 100 8.08 -16.44 5.37
C ALA A 100 8.57 -17.90 5.30
N ILE A 101 9.17 -18.29 4.17
CA ILE A 101 9.79 -19.61 4.00
C ILE A 101 10.96 -19.79 4.97
N ILE A 102 11.86 -18.80 5.06
CA ILE A 102 12.97 -18.86 6.03
C ILE A 102 12.46 -18.99 7.46
N LEU A 103 11.41 -18.27 7.83
CA LEU A 103 10.79 -18.38 9.15
C LEU A 103 10.17 -19.76 9.40
N SER A 104 9.58 -20.39 8.38
CA SER A 104 8.95 -21.72 8.51
C SER A 104 9.97 -22.83 8.74
N GLU A 105 11.21 -22.66 8.26
CA GLU A 105 12.31 -23.61 8.46
C GLU A 105 13.02 -23.47 9.83
N LEU A 106 12.74 -22.38 10.56
CA LEU A 106 13.35 -22.16 11.88
C LEU A 106 12.79 -23.12 12.93
N ARG A 107 13.65 -23.96 13.49
CA ARG A 107 13.28 -24.93 14.55
C ARG A 107 12.88 -24.25 15.87
N SER A 108 13.42 -23.09 16.17
CA SER A 108 13.20 -22.40 17.44
C SER A 108 12.00 -21.46 17.37
N LYS A 109 10.90 -21.82 18.00
CA LYS A 109 9.70 -20.97 18.14
C LYS A 109 10.00 -19.59 18.78
N ARG A 110 11.01 -19.52 19.67
CA ARG A 110 11.42 -18.26 20.29
C ARG A 110 12.08 -17.33 19.26
N MET A 111 12.95 -17.86 18.42
CA MET A 111 13.59 -17.09 17.35
C MET A 111 12.57 -16.59 16.33
N VAL A 112 11.64 -17.42 15.91
CA VAL A 112 10.53 -17.02 15.03
C VAL A 112 9.78 -15.83 15.63
N LYS A 113 9.40 -15.89 16.90
CA LYS A 113 8.69 -14.81 17.59
C LYS A 113 9.51 -13.51 17.65
N ILE A 114 10.80 -13.60 17.94
CA ILE A 114 11.70 -12.44 17.99
C ILE A 114 11.79 -11.80 16.61
N PHE A 115 12.03 -12.58 15.54
CA PHE A 115 12.11 -12.06 14.17
C PHE A 115 10.78 -11.45 13.73
N GLN A 116 9.64 -12.12 13.95
CA GLN A 116 8.33 -11.56 13.62
C GLN A 116 8.08 -10.22 14.32
N THR A 117 8.37 -10.13 15.62
CA THR A 117 8.18 -8.89 16.37
C THR A 117 9.08 -7.76 15.85
N SER A 118 10.35 -8.07 15.57
CA SER A 118 11.31 -7.09 15.06
C SER A 118 10.95 -6.60 13.66
N MET A 119 10.48 -7.49 12.78
CA MET A 119 10.08 -7.15 11.41
C MET A 119 8.76 -6.38 11.35
N LEU A 120 7.89 -6.53 12.35
CA LEU A 120 6.65 -5.73 12.45
C LEU A 120 6.91 -4.30 12.90
N PHE A 121 8.04 -4.01 13.56
CA PHE A 121 8.33 -2.69 14.10
C PHE A 121 8.25 -1.56 13.06
N PRO A 122 8.88 -1.67 11.86
CA PRO A 122 8.78 -0.63 10.83
C PRO A 122 7.35 -0.34 10.36
N TYR A 123 6.49 -1.34 10.36
CA TYR A 123 5.09 -1.20 9.94
C TYR A 123 4.32 -0.19 10.81
N PHE A 124 4.60 -0.14 12.11
CA PHE A 124 3.94 0.77 13.05
C PHE A 124 4.48 2.21 13.01
N LEU A 125 5.63 2.45 12.37
CA LEU A 125 6.17 3.80 12.24
C LEU A 125 5.32 4.61 11.25
N SER A 126 5.02 5.87 11.59
CA SER A 126 4.42 6.78 10.62
C SER A 126 5.43 7.17 9.54
N TRP A 127 4.94 7.55 8.35
CA TRP A 127 5.80 8.05 7.29
C TRP A 127 6.57 9.32 7.67
N VAL A 128 6.01 10.12 8.58
CA VAL A 128 6.70 11.31 9.14
C VAL A 128 7.94 10.89 9.92
N ILE A 129 7.84 9.87 10.77
CA ILE A 129 9.00 9.35 11.52
C ILE A 129 10.04 8.77 10.54
N ILE A 130 9.60 8.04 9.52
CA ILE A 130 10.51 7.49 8.49
C ILE A 130 11.21 8.61 7.73
N SER A 131 10.53 9.73 7.43
CA SER A 131 11.18 10.87 6.78
C SER A 131 12.26 11.51 7.65
N PHE A 132 12.07 11.62 8.97
CA PHE A 132 13.11 12.08 9.88
C PHE A 132 14.31 11.13 9.95
N PHE A 133 14.08 9.81 9.95
CA PHE A 133 15.18 8.87 9.84
C PHE A 133 15.90 9.01 8.51
N THR A 134 15.16 9.13 7.40
CA THR A 134 15.76 9.33 6.09
C THR A 134 16.64 10.59 6.07
N ASP A 135 16.16 11.70 6.65
CA ASP A 135 16.96 12.91 6.75
C ASP A 135 18.19 12.73 7.65
N ALA A 136 18.05 12.10 8.82
CA ALA A 136 19.18 11.82 9.70
C ALA A 136 20.27 10.97 9.05
N PHE A 137 19.93 10.11 8.08
CA PHE A 137 20.90 9.30 7.36
C PHE A 137 21.45 9.99 6.11
N LEU A 138 20.62 10.71 5.34
CA LEU A 138 20.93 11.19 4.00
C LEU A 138 21.18 12.70 3.90
N ASN A 139 21.05 13.44 5.02
CA ASN A 139 21.30 14.87 5.05
C ASN A 139 22.77 15.15 4.60
N ILE A 140 22.96 16.22 3.81
CA ILE A 140 24.28 16.52 3.25
C ILE A 140 25.28 16.91 4.36
N ASP A 141 24.85 17.76 5.30
CA ASP A 141 25.75 18.33 6.31
C ASP A 141 25.89 17.47 7.58
N LYS A 142 24.83 16.74 7.95
CA LYS A 142 24.70 16.03 9.23
C LYS A 142 24.36 14.55 9.10
N GLY A 143 24.21 14.07 7.86
CA GLY A 143 23.78 12.69 7.60
C GLY A 143 24.87 11.68 7.91
N VAL A 144 24.47 10.58 8.55
CA VAL A 144 25.36 9.49 8.93
C VAL A 144 26.14 8.92 7.72
N PHE A 145 25.47 8.82 6.57
CA PHE A 145 26.13 8.33 5.34
C PHE A 145 27.22 9.28 4.84
N ASN A 146 26.99 10.58 4.85
CA ASN A 146 27.99 11.54 4.38
C ASN A 146 29.19 11.59 5.34
N HIS A 147 28.96 11.56 6.64
CA HIS A 147 30.06 11.44 7.60
C HIS A 147 30.88 10.15 7.44
N PHE A 148 30.21 9.04 7.11
CA PHE A 148 30.90 7.80 6.79
C PHE A 148 31.74 7.94 5.49
N LEU A 149 31.18 8.54 4.43
CA LEU A 149 31.89 8.79 3.18
C LEU A 149 33.14 9.66 3.39
N GLU A 150 33.00 10.75 4.16
CA GLU A 150 34.14 11.60 4.53
C GLU A 150 35.23 10.82 5.27
N SER A 151 34.85 9.96 6.21
CA SER A 151 35.79 9.16 7.00
C SER A 151 36.67 8.23 6.16
N ILE A 152 36.16 7.80 4.99
CA ILE A 152 36.91 6.96 4.03
C ILE A 152 37.48 7.77 2.88
N GLY A 153 37.50 9.12 2.95
CA GLY A 153 38.09 10.01 1.96
C GLY A 153 37.29 10.21 0.68
N MET A 154 35.97 9.86 0.69
CA MET A 154 35.07 10.10 -0.42
C MET A 154 34.38 11.46 -0.29
N LYS A 155 33.92 12.01 -1.43
CA LYS A 155 33.17 13.26 -1.44
C LYS A 155 31.74 13.05 -0.92
N GLU A 156 31.19 14.06 -0.28
CA GLU A 156 29.79 14.14 0.10
C GLU A 156 28.85 13.98 -1.10
N ILE A 157 27.74 13.33 -0.89
CA ILE A 157 26.68 13.12 -1.88
C ILE A 157 25.45 13.88 -1.45
N ASN A 158 24.95 14.75 -2.33
CA ASN A 158 23.67 15.39 -2.11
C ASN A 158 22.52 14.47 -2.58
N PHE A 159 22.09 13.56 -1.70
CA PHE A 159 21.03 12.60 -1.99
C PHE A 159 19.70 13.26 -2.34
N TYR A 160 19.42 14.46 -1.82
CA TYR A 160 18.17 15.17 -2.11
C TYR A 160 18.17 15.85 -3.48
N ALA A 161 19.35 16.21 -4.01
CA ALA A 161 19.47 16.77 -5.34
C ALA A 161 19.55 15.70 -6.44
N ASP A 162 19.95 14.47 -6.10
CA ASP A 162 20.05 13.37 -7.06
C ASP A 162 18.72 12.65 -7.24
N LEU A 163 17.96 13.09 -8.25
CA LEU A 163 16.67 12.50 -8.59
C LEU A 163 16.74 11.02 -9.00
N GLY A 164 17.91 10.52 -9.38
CA GLY A 164 18.11 9.13 -9.80
C GLY A 164 18.05 8.13 -8.65
N ILE A 165 18.37 8.56 -7.43
CA ILE A 165 18.38 7.71 -6.23
C ILE A 165 16.98 7.49 -5.67
N TRP A 166 16.09 8.47 -5.79
CA TRP A 166 14.77 8.46 -5.17
C TRP A 166 13.89 7.27 -5.54
N PRO A 167 13.82 6.79 -6.78
CA PRO A 167 13.04 5.62 -7.13
C PRO A 167 13.42 4.37 -6.31
N TYR A 168 14.71 4.13 -6.17
CA TYR A 168 15.22 2.98 -5.41
C TYR A 168 15.01 3.14 -3.91
N LEU A 169 15.26 4.34 -3.40
CA LEU A 169 15.05 4.67 -1.98
C LEU A 169 13.59 4.51 -1.58
N LEU A 170 12.65 5.03 -2.38
CA LEU A 170 11.21 4.91 -2.12
C LEU A 170 10.75 3.44 -2.16
N LEU A 171 11.23 2.67 -3.13
CA LEU A 171 10.95 1.23 -3.19
C LEU A 171 11.49 0.51 -1.96
N PHE A 172 12.75 0.78 -1.58
CA PHE A 172 13.36 0.19 -0.40
C PHE A 172 12.56 0.52 0.87
N LEU A 173 12.29 1.80 1.13
CA LEU A 173 11.57 2.25 2.32
C LEU A 173 10.15 1.68 2.38
N GLY A 174 9.43 1.64 1.24
CA GLY A 174 8.10 1.10 1.19
C GLY A 174 8.06 -0.41 1.45
N ILE A 175 8.98 -1.16 0.86
CA ILE A 175 9.11 -2.60 1.08
C ILE A 175 9.56 -2.86 2.51
N TRP A 176 10.60 -2.17 3.00
CA TRP A 176 11.09 -2.29 4.39
C TRP A 176 9.99 -2.03 5.41
N LYS A 177 9.14 -1.04 5.16
CA LYS A 177 8.00 -0.75 6.03
C LYS A 177 6.94 -1.86 6.04
N GLY A 178 6.69 -2.47 4.89
CA GLY A 178 5.55 -3.39 4.69
C GLY A 178 5.87 -4.88 4.79
N PHE A 179 7.13 -5.28 4.51
CA PHE A 179 7.48 -6.71 4.36
C PHE A 179 7.21 -7.54 5.62
N GLY A 180 7.42 -6.96 6.80
CA GLY A 180 7.24 -7.70 8.06
C GLY A 180 5.80 -8.14 8.26
N TYR A 181 4.84 -7.26 8.02
CA TYR A 181 3.41 -7.58 8.10
C TYR A 181 3.02 -8.66 7.07
N SER A 182 3.43 -8.48 5.82
CA SER A 182 3.15 -9.43 4.75
C SER A 182 3.79 -10.79 4.99
N SER A 183 5.04 -10.82 5.48
CA SER A 183 5.74 -12.08 5.79
C SER A 183 5.06 -12.88 6.89
N VAL A 184 4.51 -12.21 7.92
CA VAL A 184 3.76 -12.90 8.99
C VAL A 184 2.48 -13.53 8.44
N MET A 185 1.78 -12.86 7.51
CA MET A 185 0.60 -13.42 6.87
C MET A 185 0.94 -14.65 6.01
N TYR A 186 1.99 -14.57 5.18
CA TYR A 186 2.44 -15.71 4.38
C TYR A 186 2.95 -16.87 5.27
N TYR A 187 3.68 -16.55 6.34
CA TYR A 187 4.11 -17.55 7.32
C TYR A 187 2.92 -18.28 7.94
N ALA A 188 1.88 -17.56 8.35
CA ALA A 188 0.67 -18.17 8.90
C ALA A 188 -0.01 -19.11 7.89
N THR A 189 -0.02 -18.73 6.61
CA THR A 189 -0.56 -19.57 5.53
C THR A 189 0.28 -20.85 5.34
N ILE A 190 1.61 -20.73 5.30
CA ILE A 190 2.53 -21.89 5.17
C ILE A 190 2.35 -22.84 6.33
N MET A 191 2.29 -22.32 7.56
CA MET A 191 2.10 -23.15 8.78
C MET A 191 0.71 -23.76 8.89
N GLY A 192 -0.25 -23.31 8.10
CA GLY A 192 -1.60 -23.87 8.00
C GLY A 192 -1.74 -24.98 6.95
N ILE A 193 -0.70 -25.28 6.18
CA ILE A 193 -0.71 -26.38 5.21
C ILE A 193 -0.70 -27.70 5.98
N ASP A 194 -1.62 -28.62 5.62
CA ASP A 194 -1.70 -29.92 6.26
C ASP A 194 -0.42 -30.73 6.02
N PRO A 195 0.23 -31.26 7.09
CA PRO A 195 1.43 -32.07 6.98
C PRO A 195 1.29 -33.28 6.05
N THR A 196 0.09 -33.80 5.85
CA THR A 196 -0.17 -34.94 4.96
C THR A 196 0.29 -34.70 3.52
N TYR A 197 0.26 -33.44 3.03
CA TYR A 197 0.78 -33.10 1.71
C TYR A 197 2.30 -33.28 1.62
N TYR A 198 3.04 -32.95 2.67
CA TYR A 198 4.49 -33.13 2.74
C TYR A 198 4.86 -34.60 2.85
N GLU A 199 4.08 -35.39 3.65
CA GLU A 199 4.27 -36.83 3.78
C GLU A 199 4.02 -37.54 2.45
N ALA A 200 2.94 -37.23 1.74
CA ALA A 200 2.64 -37.75 0.43
C ALA A 200 3.76 -37.44 -0.59
N ALA A 201 4.23 -36.20 -0.63
CA ALA A 201 5.33 -35.80 -1.52
C ALA A 201 6.64 -36.56 -1.20
N THR A 202 6.90 -36.86 0.07
CA THR A 202 8.07 -37.63 0.48
C THR A 202 7.97 -39.11 0.02
N VAL A 203 6.78 -39.70 0.08
CA VAL A 203 6.53 -41.06 -0.41
C VAL A 203 6.69 -41.17 -1.93
N ASP A 204 6.20 -40.18 -2.66
CA ASP A 204 6.29 -40.12 -4.12
C ASP A 204 7.71 -39.81 -4.63
N LEU A 205 8.72 -39.73 -3.76
CA LEU A 205 10.12 -39.41 -4.06
C LEU A 205 10.31 -38.08 -4.83
N SER A 206 9.29 -37.27 -4.92
CA SER A 206 9.33 -36.00 -5.67
C SER A 206 10.18 -34.95 -4.95
N LEU A 207 10.53 -35.15 -3.68
CA LEU A 207 11.35 -34.25 -2.86
C LEU A 207 12.86 -34.45 -3.00
N ILE A 208 13.32 -35.36 -3.85
CA ILE A 208 14.77 -35.61 -4.06
C ILE A 208 15.44 -34.41 -4.78
N HIS A 209 14.67 -33.51 -5.33
CA HIS A 209 15.15 -32.32 -6.06
C HIS A 209 14.90 -30.98 -5.36
N ILE A 210 14.53 -31.01 -4.08
CA ILE A 210 14.39 -29.79 -3.27
C ILE A 210 15.51 -29.72 -2.23
#